data_e9f616801ac39e73757d039145e787e0
#
_entry.id   e9f616801ac39e73757d039145e787e0
#
_cell.length_a   1.000
_cell.length_b   1.000
_cell.length_c   1.000
_cell.angle_alpha   90.00
_cell.angle_beta   90.00
_cell.angle_gamma   90.00
#
_symmetry.space_group_name_H-M   'P 1'
#
loop_
_entity.id
_entity.type
_entity.pdbx_description
1 polymer ?
#
loop_
_entity_poly.entity_id
_entity_poly.type
_entity_poly.pdbx_seq_one_letter_code
_entity_poly.pdbx_strand_id
1 'polypeptide(L)'
;GPGDRRLLSRPSDAHKGAFGEVLVVGGGPYTGAPALAAQAAMRAGADLVRVACPRAVAREVQSFEEGLILRPFDGDHLTTESLDHVRALAADHDAVVFGPGLGDDAATLAAVRDFLADYEGRAVIDADALQVVPDVETDATLLCTPHQGELRAMGGPSADDWRERLDAVADFAADIGHTLLVKGAYDVISDGTDARANRTGNPGMTVGGTGDVLAGMAGALLATQDPVDAGALAAYANGLAGDRIVDRQGYGLLASDLLPELPRALWGGRDD
;
A
#
# COMPACT_ATOMS: atom_id res chain seq x y z
N GLY A 1 -13.11 -3.54 -9.77
CA GLY A 1 -13.11 -3.88 -11.22
C GLY A 1 -13.29 -2.63 -12.10
N PRO A 2 -13.45 -2.77 -13.43
CA PRO A 2 -13.51 -1.61 -14.34
C PRO A 2 -14.63 -0.62 -14.00
N GLY A 3 -15.74 -1.10 -13.42
CA GLY A 3 -16.87 -0.26 -12.99
C GLY A 3 -16.53 0.65 -11.80
N ASP A 4 -15.57 0.29 -10.98
CA ASP A 4 -15.18 1.11 -9.81
C ASP A 4 -14.38 2.35 -10.22
N ARG A 5 -13.83 2.39 -11.45
CA ARG A 5 -13.16 3.57 -12.02
C ARG A 5 -14.07 4.82 -12.05
N ARG A 6 -15.42 4.64 -12.04
CA ARG A 6 -16.38 5.75 -11.91
C ARG A 6 -16.24 6.56 -10.61
N LEU A 7 -15.62 5.99 -9.58
CA LEU A 7 -15.33 6.67 -8.32
C LEU A 7 -14.21 7.68 -8.46
N LEU A 8 -13.39 7.53 -9.51
CA LEU A 8 -12.28 8.42 -9.79
C LEU A 8 -12.75 9.64 -10.59
N SER A 9 -12.39 10.83 -10.13
CA SER A 9 -12.71 12.08 -10.82
C SER A 9 -11.52 13.03 -10.74
N ARG A 10 -11.20 13.69 -11.86
CA ARG A 10 -10.23 14.80 -11.92
C ARG A 10 -10.84 15.97 -12.67
N PRO A 11 -11.59 16.84 -11.97
CA PRO A 11 -12.16 18.05 -12.56
C PRO A 11 -11.10 18.96 -13.18
N SER A 12 -11.45 19.65 -14.27
CA SER A 12 -10.51 20.51 -14.99
C SER A 12 -10.06 21.75 -14.20
N ASP A 13 -10.78 22.11 -13.16
CA ASP A 13 -10.53 23.22 -12.23
C ASP A 13 -9.87 22.78 -10.92
N ALA A 14 -9.45 21.51 -10.83
CA ALA A 14 -8.76 20.99 -9.66
C ALA A 14 -7.42 21.71 -9.43
N HIS A 15 -7.04 21.86 -8.17
CA HIS A 15 -5.80 22.48 -7.73
C HIS A 15 -4.93 21.48 -6.95
N LYS A 16 -3.66 21.84 -6.76
CA LYS A 16 -2.73 21.05 -5.92
C LYS A 16 -3.29 20.88 -4.50
N GLY A 17 -3.24 19.65 -3.98
CA GLY A 17 -3.82 19.24 -2.70
C GLY A 17 -5.22 18.61 -2.82
N ALA A 18 -5.85 18.63 -4.02
CA ALA A 18 -7.18 18.08 -4.22
C ALA A 18 -7.22 16.53 -4.26
N PHE A 19 -6.08 15.89 -4.54
CA PHE A 19 -6.00 14.44 -4.76
C PHE A 19 -5.13 13.72 -3.72
N GLY A 20 -4.91 14.38 -2.59
CA GLY A 20 -4.29 13.83 -1.40
C GLY A 20 -2.77 13.97 -1.36
N GLU A 21 -2.29 14.10 -0.13
CA GLU A 21 -0.89 14.05 0.24
C GLU A 21 -0.60 12.73 0.96
N VAL A 22 0.42 12.00 0.52
CA VAL A 22 0.76 10.67 1.02
C VAL A 22 2.14 10.67 1.65
N LEU A 23 2.23 10.14 2.86
CA LEU A 23 3.50 9.82 3.52
C LEU A 23 3.79 8.33 3.37
N VAL A 24 4.95 7.98 2.85
CA VAL A 24 5.50 6.62 2.89
C VAL A 24 6.50 6.53 4.02
N VAL A 25 6.25 5.67 5.00
CA VAL A 25 7.19 5.35 6.10
C VAL A 25 7.78 3.98 5.82
N GLY A 26 9.05 3.96 5.47
CA GLY A 26 9.69 2.73 5.02
C GLY A 26 11.20 2.85 4.88
N GLY A 27 11.81 1.74 4.49
CA GLY A 27 13.27 1.65 4.35
C GLY A 27 13.97 1.30 5.66
N GLY A 28 15.13 0.74 5.49
CA GLY A 28 16.00 0.16 6.48
C GLY A 28 16.82 -0.89 5.75
N PRO A 29 16.59 -2.18 5.97
CA PRO A 29 17.30 -3.23 5.23
C PRO A 29 16.98 -3.25 3.73
N TYR A 30 15.82 -2.71 3.30
CA TYR A 30 15.40 -2.70 1.90
C TYR A 30 15.11 -1.28 1.43
N THR A 31 15.97 -0.73 0.58
CA THR A 31 15.89 0.67 0.12
C THR A 31 14.97 0.87 -1.08
N GLY A 32 14.77 -0.17 -1.91
CA GLY A 32 13.92 -0.12 -3.10
C GLY A 32 12.44 -0.07 -2.80
N ALA A 33 12.00 -0.73 -1.73
CA ALA A 33 10.59 -0.87 -1.37
C ALA A 33 9.89 0.48 -1.13
N PRO A 34 10.39 1.39 -0.26
CA PRO A 34 9.75 2.69 -0.07
C PRO A 34 9.78 3.57 -1.33
N ALA A 35 10.81 3.42 -2.18
CA ALA A 35 10.88 4.15 -3.45
C ALA A 35 9.81 3.66 -4.44
N LEU A 36 9.61 2.33 -4.55
CA LEU A 36 8.54 1.75 -5.38
C LEU A 36 7.15 2.19 -4.90
N ALA A 37 6.90 2.13 -3.59
CA ALA A 37 5.63 2.57 -3.01
C ALA A 37 5.38 4.06 -3.28
N ALA A 38 6.38 4.92 -3.07
CA ALA A 38 6.24 6.35 -3.29
C ALA A 38 6.00 6.69 -4.77
N GLN A 39 6.75 6.07 -5.69
CA GLN A 39 6.53 6.25 -7.13
C GLN A 39 5.14 5.75 -7.56
N ALA A 40 4.69 4.62 -7.01
CA ALA A 40 3.35 4.10 -7.29
C ALA A 40 2.25 5.04 -6.81
N ALA A 41 2.39 5.65 -5.62
CA ALA A 41 1.47 6.66 -5.13
C ALA A 41 1.42 7.90 -6.05
N MET A 42 2.58 8.39 -6.53
CA MET A 42 2.65 9.47 -7.51
C MET A 42 1.96 9.09 -8.83
N ARG A 43 2.19 7.87 -9.33
CA ARG A 43 1.58 7.34 -10.56
C ARG A 43 0.08 7.09 -10.43
N ALA A 44 -0.41 6.76 -9.23
CA ALA A 44 -1.83 6.65 -8.93
C ALA A 44 -2.52 8.02 -8.86
N GLY A 45 -1.75 9.09 -8.70
CA GLY A 45 -2.23 10.45 -8.84
C GLY A 45 -2.29 11.25 -7.55
N ALA A 46 -1.60 10.84 -6.48
CA ALA A 46 -1.39 11.70 -5.32
C ALA A 46 -0.68 13.00 -5.73
N ASP A 47 -1.11 14.13 -5.17
CA ASP A 47 -0.56 15.45 -5.51
C ASP A 47 0.81 15.69 -4.90
N LEU A 48 1.07 15.06 -3.77
CA LEU A 48 2.34 15.13 -3.07
C LEU A 48 2.62 13.81 -2.37
N VAL A 49 3.85 13.33 -2.52
CA VAL A 49 4.33 12.13 -1.83
C VAL A 49 5.64 12.45 -1.13
N ARG A 50 5.70 12.17 0.17
CA ARG A 50 6.91 12.27 0.97
C ARG A 50 7.32 10.89 1.46
N VAL A 51 8.62 10.70 1.66
CA VAL A 51 9.16 9.44 2.18
C VAL A 51 9.91 9.72 3.47
N ALA A 52 9.43 9.18 4.58
CA ALA A 52 10.15 9.11 5.84
C ALA A 52 10.94 7.79 5.87
N CYS A 53 12.24 7.87 5.89
CA CYS A 53 13.14 6.73 5.92
C CYS A 53 14.33 6.99 6.83
N PRO A 54 15.08 5.95 7.26
CA PRO A 54 16.31 6.14 8.02
C PRO A 54 17.30 7.00 7.24
N ARG A 55 17.98 7.92 7.95
CA ARG A 55 19.00 8.79 7.36
C ARG A 55 20.14 8.01 6.71
N ALA A 56 20.45 6.85 7.24
CA ALA A 56 21.50 5.98 6.71
C ALA A 56 21.25 5.57 5.25
N VAL A 57 19.98 5.40 4.85
CA VAL A 57 19.60 4.91 3.50
C VAL A 57 18.94 5.98 2.62
N ALA A 58 18.82 7.21 3.10
CA ALA A 58 18.08 8.25 2.39
C ALA A 58 18.66 8.58 0.99
N ARG A 59 19.98 8.49 0.80
CA ARG A 59 20.61 8.73 -0.50
C ARG A 59 20.26 7.65 -1.53
N GLU A 60 20.24 6.40 -1.10
CA GLU A 60 19.88 5.26 -1.92
C GLU A 60 18.43 5.37 -2.37
N VAL A 61 17.53 5.65 -1.43
CA VAL A 61 16.10 5.86 -1.73
C VAL A 61 15.91 7.02 -2.71
N GLN A 62 16.58 8.17 -2.47
CA GLN A 62 16.48 9.34 -3.37
C GLN A 62 16.99 9.04 -4.79
N SER A 63 17.94 8.13 -4.94
CA SER A 63 18.55 7.84 -6.25
C SER A 63 17.63 7.13 -7.23
N PHE A 64 16.50 6.58 -6.78
CA PHE A 64 15.57 5.85 -7.64
C PHE A 64 14.66 6.76 -8.48
N GLU A 65 14.37 7.99 -8.02
CA GLU A 65 13.51 8.92 -8.77
C GLU A 65 13.73 10.36 -8.29
N GLU A 66 13.91 11.32 -9.21
CA GLU A 66 14.14 12.74 -8.89
C GLU A 66 12.95 13.42 -8.20
N GLY A 67 11.73 12.93 -8.42
CA GLY A 67 10.51 13.47 -7.81
C GLY A 67 10.29 13.11 -6.35
N LEU A 68 11.09 12.21 -5.78
CA LEU A 68 10.93 11.79 -4.38
C LEU A 68 11.33 12.90 -3.41
N ILE A 69 10.47 13.19 -2.44
CA ILE A 69 10.71 14.18 -1.38
C ILE A 69 11.00 13.45 -0.08
N LEU A 70 12.28 13.37 0.28
CA LEU A 70 12.70 12.67 1.49
C LEU A 70 12.53 13.52 2.75
N ARG A 71 12.12 12.88 3.84
CA ARG A 71 12.03 13.40 5.20
C ARG A 71 12.71 12.41 6.17
N PRO A 72 14.04 12.29 6.10
CA PRO A 72 14.75 11.26 6.85
C PRO A 72 14.74 11.51 8.35
N PHE A 73 14.52 10.43 9.11
CA PHE A 73 14.75 10.39 10.55
C PHE A 73 16.13 9.82 10.87
N ASP A 74 16.63 10.06 12.08
CA ASP A 74 17.96 9.63 12.50
C ASP A 74 18.01 8.11 12.76
N GLY A 75 19.15 7.49 12.48
CA GLY A 75 19.37 6.06 12.63
C GLY A 75 19.48 5.31 11.31
N ASP A 76 19.52 3.99 11.40
CA ASP A 76 19.60 3.02 10.30
C ASP A 76 18.31 2.17 10.16
N HIS A 77 17.43 2.20 11.14
CA HIS A 77 16.10 1.59 11.13
C HIS A 77 15.13 2.45 11.94
N LEU A 78 13.82 2.16 11.84
CA LEU A 78 12.77 2.82 12.61
C LEU A 78 12.83 2.35 14.08
N THR A 79 12.82 3.30 14.99
CA THR A 79 12.73 3.05 16.44
C THR A 79 11.72 4.01 17.08
N THR A 80 11.36 3.77 18.33
CA THR A 80 10.47 4.67 19.09
C THR A 80 11.02 6.09 19.21
N GLU A 81 12.35 6.26 19.19
CA GLU A 81 13.01 7.58 19.20
C GLU A 81 12.72 8.40 17.93
N SER A 82 12.39 7.74 16.83
CA SER A 82 12.06 8.38 15.54
C SER A 82 10.58 8.79 15.44
N LEU A 83 9.72 8.33 16.37
CA LEU A 83 8.26 8.45 16.23
C LEU A 83 7.76 9.88 16.29
N ASP A 84 8.34 10.75 17.10
CA ASP A 84 7.91 12.15 17.16
C ASP A 84 8.02 12.83 15.79
N HIS A 85 9.11 12.54 15.05
CA HIS A 85 9.29 13.04 13.69
C HIS A 85 8.27 12.42 12.72
N VAL A 86 8.04 11.11 12.79
CA VAL A 86 7.10 10.40 11.92
C VAL A 86 5.65 10.84 12.20
N ARG A 87 5.26 10.98 13.48
CA ARG A 87 3.93 11.48 13.87
C ARG A 87 3.68 12.90 13.39
N ALA A 88 4.66 13.79 13.53
CA ALA A 88 4.56 15.16 13.03
C ALA A 88 4.36 15.20 11.51
N LEU A 89 5.04 14.35 10.76
CA LEU A 89 4.82 14.21 9.32
C LEU A 89 3.44 13.62 9.02
N ALA A 90 3.05 12.55 9.69
CA ALA A 90 1.78 11.86 9.45
C ALA A 90 0.57 12.78 9.67
N ALA A 91 0.64 13.69 10.64
CA ALA A 91 -0.42 14.68 10.90
C ALA A 91 -0.66 15.67 9.76
N ASP A 92 0.32 15.88 8.88
CA ASP A 92 0.25 16.78 7.72
C ASP A 92 -0.12 16.05 6.41
N HIS A 93 -0.53 14.76 6.47
CA HIS A 93 -0.85 13.96 5.29
C HIS A 93 -2.23 13.31 5.40
N ASP A 94 -2.88 13.13 4.24
CA ASP A 94 -4.21 12.52 4.15
C ASP A 94 -4.18 11.00 4.32
N ALA A 95 -3.05 10.36 3.98
CA ALA A 95 -2.83 8.93 4.20
C ALA A 95 -1.34 8.60 4.41
N VAL A 96 -1.10 7.54 5.17
CA VAL A 96 0.24 6.98 5.41
C VAL A 96 0.32 5.58 4.79
N VAL A 97 1.41 5.28 4.08
CA VAL A 97 1.80 3.91 3.71
C VAL A 97 2.92 3.50 4.65
N PHE A 98 2.67 2.51 5.50
CA PHE A 98 3.59 2.11 6.56
C PHE A 98 4.03 0.66 6.35
N GLY A 99 5.33 0.41 6.27
CA GLY A 99 5.86 -0.96 6.18
C GLY A 99 6.88 -1.21 5.08
N PRO A 100 6.78 -0.66 3.85
CA PRO A 100 7.67 -1.01 2.76
C PRO A 100 9.15 -0.94 3.13
N GLY A 101 9.80 -2.10 3.25
CA GLY A 101 11.22 -2.20 3.51
C GLY A 101 11.70 -1.91 4.92
N LEU A 102 10.83 -1.84 5.92
CA LEU A 102 11.21 -1.60 7.33
C LEU A 102 11.96 -2.78 7.95
N GLY A 103 11.66 -4.01 7.54
CA GLY A 103 12.15 -5.24 8.19
C GLY A 103 11.41 -5.57 9.48
N ASP A 104 11.81 -6.67 10.11
CA ASP A 104 11.15 -7.30 11.24
C ASP A 104 11.94 -7.18 12.57
N ASP A 105 12.88 -6.23 12.65
CA ASP A 105 13.60 -5.97 13.89
C ASP A 105 12.65 -5.64 15.03
N ALA A 106 12.91 -6.17 16.22
CA ALA A 106 12.03 -6.02 17.37
C ALA A 106 11.79 -4.55 17.78
N ALA A 107 12.80 -3.69 17.65
CA ALA A 107 12.65 -2.26 17.93
C ALA A 107 11.79 -1.57 16.87
N THR A 108 11.90 -1.99 15.60
CA THR A 108 11.06 -1.51 14.52
C THR A 108 9.61 -1.91 14.74
N LEU A 109 9.33 -3.18 15.05
CA LEU A 109 7.96 -3.65 15.32
C LEU A 109 7.35 -2.99 16.58
N ALA A 110 8.17 -2.70 17.60
CA ALA A 110 7.71 -1.93 18.75
C ALA A 110 7.32 -0.49 18.35
N ALA A 111 8.14 0.15 17.52
CA ALA A 111 7.83 1.49 17.00
C ALA A 111 6.56 1.52 16.13
N VAL A 112 6.34 0.48 15.28
CA VAL A 112 5.10 0.36 14.50
C VAL A 112 3.89 0.25 15.44
N ARG A 113 3.98 -0.58 16.48
CA ARG A 113 2.92 -0.74 17.49
C ARG A 113 2.60 0.58 18.19
N ASP A 114 3.62 1.27 18.67
CA ASP A 114 3.46 2.54 19.37
C ASP A 114 2.91 3.64 18.45
N PHE A 115 3.29 3.63 17.15
CA PHE A 115 2.73 4.55 16.18
C PHE A 115 1.24 4.30 15.97
N LEU A 116 0.83 3.06 15.72
CA LEU A 116 -0.55 2.70 15.44
C LEU A 116 -1.48 2.95 16.64
N ALA A 117 -0.99 2.74 17.86
CA ALA A 117 -1.78 2.95 19.08
C ALA A 117 -2.22 4.42 19.26
N ASP A 118 -1.44 5.37 18.75
CA ASP A 118 -1.70 6.81 18.91
C ASP A 118 -2.19 7.48 17.60
N TYR A 119 -2.28 6.73 16.49
CA TYR A 119 -2.63 7.29 15.18
C TYR A 119 -4.14 7.20 14.92
N GLU A 120 -4.76 8.31 14.54
CA GLU A 120 -6.20 8.40 14.26
C GLU A 120 -6.51 8.61 12.75
N GLY A 121 -5.45 8.68 11.91
CA GLY A 121 -5.60 8.94 10.48
C GLY A 121 -5.86 7.69 9.65
N ARG A 122 -5.60 7.79 8.35
CA ARG A 122 -5.74 6.70 7.39
C ARG A 122 -4.39 6.09 7.07
N ALA A 123 -4.25 4.76 7.13
CA ALA A 123 -3.00 4.10 6.80
C ALA A 123 -3.19 2.82 6.00
N VAL A 124 -2.31 2.63 5.01
CA VAL A 124 -2.03 1.32 4.41
C VAL A 124 -0.91 0.68 5.22
N ILE A 125 -1.12 -0.54 5.69
CA ILE A 125 -0.12 -1.33 6.41
C ILE A 125 0.29 -2.51 5.52
N ASP A 126 1.59 -2.63 5.23
CA ASP A 126 2.12 -3.67 4.35
C ASP A 126 3.39 -4.31 4.95
N ALA A 127 3.79 -5.43 4.40
CA ALA A 127 5.00 -6.16 4.73
C ALA A 127 5.11 -6.49 6.24
N ASP A 128 6.30 -6.36 6.82
CA ASP A 128 6.56 -6.76 8.20
C ASP A 128 5.73 -6.00 9.25
N ALA A 129 5.29 -4.78 8.93
CA ALA A 129 4.43 -3.98 9.81
C ALA A 129 3.05 -4.63 10.08
N LEU A 130 2.59 -5.52 9.20
CA LEU A 130 1.33 -6.26 9.36
C LEU A 130 1.31 -7.13 10.63
N GLN A 131 2.47 -7.60 11.08
CA GLN A 131 2.58 -8.54 12.21
C GLN A 131 2.03 -7.96 13.52
N VAL A 132 2.01 -6.64 13.66
CA VAL A 132 1.57 -6.00 14.91
C VAL A 132 0.08 -5.65 14.92
N VAL A 133 -0.56 -5.60 13.75
CA VAL A 133 -1.95 -5.11 13.61
C VAL A 133 -2.96 -5.86 14.51
N PRO A 134 -2.93 -7.20 14.61
CA PRO A 134 -3.93 -7.93 15.41
C PRO A 134 -3.83 -7.66 16.91
N ASP A 135 -2.69 -7.16 17.39
CA ASP A 135 -2.38 -6.96 18.80
C ASP A 135 -2.44 -5.49 19.23
N VAL A 136 -2.92 -4.59 18.34
CA VAL A 136 -2.96 -3.14 18.60
C VAL A 136 -4.40 -2.63 18.54
N GLU A 137 -4.87 -2.03 19.62
CA GLU A 137 -6.07 -1.20 19.59
C GLU A 137 -5.71 0.16 18.97
N THR A 138 -6.44 0.59 17.96
CA THR A 138 -6.19 1.85 17.26
C THR A 138 -7.48 2.46 16.73
N ASP A 139 -7.58 3.78 16.76
CA ASP A 139 -8.65 4.54 16.13
C ASP A 139 -8.37 4.86 14.64
N ALA A 140 -7.23 4.41 14.11
CA ALA A 140 -6.86 4.60 12.73
C ALA A 140 -7.75 3.79 11.76
N THR A 141 -8.05 4.38 10.62
CA THR A 141 -8.65 3.65 9.48
C THR A 141 -7.56 2.91 8.73
N LEU A 142 -7.47 1.59 8.91
CA LEU A 142 -6.43 0.76 8.29
C LEU A 142 -6.93 0.01 7.06
N LEU A 143 -6.09 0.00 6.02
CA LEU A 143 -6.15 -0.91 4.88
C LEU A 143 -4.87 -1.77 4.90
N CYS A 144 -5.00 -3.02 5.33
CA CYS A 144 -3.89 -3.98 5.41
C CYS A 144 -3.77 -4.77 4.12
N THR A 145 -2.54 -4.97 3.61
CA THR A 145 -2.30 -5.61 2.32
C THR A 145 -1.51 -6.93 2.41
N PRO A 146 -1.93 -7.91 3.25
CA PRO A 146 -1.18 -9.15 3.44
C PRO A 146 -1.23 -10.06 2.21
N HIS A 147 -0.14 -10.75 1.89
CA HIS A 147 -0.20 -11.98 1.15
C HIS A 147 -0.61 -13.14 2.09
N GLN A 148 -0.88 -14.35 1.53
CA GLN A 148 -1.36 -15.49 2.34
C GLN A 148 -0.42 -15.87 3.51
N GLY A 149 0.89 -15.66 3.37
CA GLY A 149 1.87 -15.93 4.43
C GLY A 149 1.75 -14.92 5.57
N GLU A 150 1.66 -13.63 5.23
CA GLU A 150 1.46 -12.53 6.17
C GLU A 150 0.11 -12.65 6.88
N LEU A 151 -0.97 -12.97 6.14
CA LEU A 151 -2.30 -13.20 6.72
C LEU A 151 -2.27 -14.30 7.80
N ARG A 152 -1.59 -15.42 7.53
CA ARG A 152 -1.43 -16.49 8.54
C ARG A 152 -0.61 -16.02 9.76
N ALA A 153 0.42 -15.20 9.53
CA ALA A 153 1.20 -14.63 10.64
C ALA A 153 0.37 -13.67 11.50
N MET A 154 -0.62 -12.98 10.90
CA MET A 154 -1.63 -12.19 11.61
C MET A 154 -2.69 -13.03 12.34
N GLY A 155 -2.63 -14.36 12.27
CA GLY A 155 -3.68 -15.25 12.83
C GLY A 155 -4.90 -15.43 11.91
N GLY A 156 -4.84 -14.93 10.69
CA GLY A 156 -5.93 -14.99 9.74
C GLY A 156 -6.11 -16.35 9.06
N PRO A 157 -7.20 -16.53 8.33
CA PRO A 157 -7.62 -17.81 7.75
C PRO A 157 -6.72 -18.28 6.60
N SER A 158 -6.78 -19.60 6.36
CA SER A 158 -6.19 -20.22 5.18
C SER A 158 -7.27 -21.00 4.45
N ALA A 159 -7.54 -20.65 3.20
CA ALA A 159 -8.45 -21.38 2.32
C ALA A 159 -7.86 -21.42 0.91
N ASP A 160 -7.94 -22.60 0.26
CA ASP A 160 -7.43 -22.81 -1.10
C ASP A 160 -8.42 -22.27 -2.15
N ASP A 161 -9.71 -22.51 -1.97
CA ASP A 161 -10.75 -21.94 -2.84
C ASP A 161 -10.96 -20.46 -2.53
N TRP A 162 -11.02 -19.65 -3.57
CA TRP A 162 -11.12 -18.21 -3.41
C TRP A 162 -12.50 -17.75 -2.87
N ARG A 163 -13.56 -18.55 -3.05
CA ARG A 163 -14.89 -18.22 -2.51
C ARG A 163 -14.95 -18.48 -1.02
N GLU A 164 -14.43 -19.64 -0.59
CA GLU A 164 -14.28 -19.94 0.84
C GLU A 164 -13.38 -18.91 1.53
N ARG A 165 -12.31 -18.48 0.83
CA ARG A 165 -11.42 -17.44 1.31
C ARG A 165 -12.09 -16.08 1.41
N LEU A 166 -13.01 -15.75 0.52
CA LEU A 166 -13.75 -14.49 0.56
C LEU A 166 -14.56 -14.36 1.85
N ASP A 167 -15.32 -15.38 2.21
CA ASP A 167 -16.11 -15.41 3.44
C ASP A 167 -15.20 -15.39 4.68
N ALA A 168 -14.16 -16.22 4.68
CA ALA A 168 -13.23 -16.30 5.81
C ALA A 168 -12.42 -15.01 6.03
N VAL A 169 -12.04 -14.31 4.97
CA VAL A 169 -11.37 -13.01 5.07
C VAL A 169 -12.35 -11.93 5.55
N ALA A 170 -13.61 -11.99 5.13
CA ALA A 170 -14.62 -11.06 5.62
C ALA A 170 -14.86 -11.23 7.13
N ASP A 171 -14.98 -12.47 7.60
CA ASP A 171 -15.11 -12.76 9.03
C ASP A 171 -13.88 -12.24 9.82
N PHE A 172 -12.68 -12.50 9.32
CA PHE A 172 -11.46 -12.04 9.97
C PHE A 172 -11.29 -10.52 9.96
N ALA A 173 -11.69 -9.84 8.86
CA ALA A 173 -11.71 -8.39 8.77
C ALA A 173 -12.66 -7.77 9.81
N ALA A 174 -13.85 -8.38 10.00
CA ALA A 174 -14.79 -7.99 11.04
C ALA A 174 -14.23 -8.17 12.45
N ASP A 175 -13.53 -9.29 12.68
CA ASP A 175 -12.96 -9.62 14.00
C ASP A 175 -11.86 -8.63 14.40
N ILE A 176 -10.98 -8.22 13.45
CA ILE A 176 -9.89 -7.27 13.74
C ILE A 176 -10.31 -5.80 13.56
N GLY A 177 -11.52 -5.54 13.01
CA GLY A 177 -12.04 -4.19 12.82
C GLY A 177 -11.36 -3.37 11.72
N HIS A 178 -10.64 -4.00 10.78
CA HIS A 178 -9.86 -3.32 9.75
C HIS A 178 -10.10 -3.89 8.35
N THR A 179 -9.93 -3.04 7.32
CA THR A 179 -10.04 -3.49 5.93
C THR A 179 -8.81 -4.29 5.53
N LEU A 180 -9.05 -5.44 4.91
CA LEU A 180 -8.02 -6.32 4.37
C LEU A 180 -8.06 -6.30 2.83
N LEU A 181 -6.89 -6.26 2.19
CA LEU A 181 -6.65 -6.61 0.80
C LEU A 181 -5.71 -7.81 0.80
N VAL A 182 -6.25 -9.01 0.77
CA VAL A 182 -5.47 -10.25 0.79
C VAL A 182 -5.01 -10.60 -0.62
N LYS A 183 -3.69 -10.52 -0.82
CA LYS A 183 -3.03 -10.77 -2.12
C LYS A 183 -3.07 -12.26 -2.49
N GLY A 184 -3.37 -12.57 -3.77
CA GLY A 184 -3.40 -13.94 -4.29
C GLY A 184 -3.66 -14.02 -5.78
N ALA A 185 -3.88 -15.21 -6.32
CA ALA A 185 -4.34 -15.38 -7.71
C ALA A 185 -5.71 -14.70 -7.95
N TYR A 186 -6.52 -14.64 -6.91
CA TYR A 186 -7.66 -13.75 -6.75
C TYR A 186 -7.41 -12.96 -5.46
N ASP A 187 -7.28 -11.65 -5.57
CA ASP A 187 -7.22 -10.82 -4.37
C ASP A 187 -8.60 -10.73 -3.75
N VAL A 188 -8.65 -10.73 -2.42
CA VAL A 188 -9.88 -10.55 -1.65
C VAL A 188 -9.79 -9.25 -0.87
N ILE A 189 -10.78 -8.37 -1.03
CA ILE A 189 -10.87 -7.11 -0.30
C ILE A 189 -12.12 -7.12 0.56
N SER A 190 -12.01 -6.91 1.85
CA SER A 190 -13.15 -6.83 2.76
C SER A 190 -12.89 -5.98 3.99
N ASP A 191 -13.95 -5.34 4.49
CA ASP A 191 -14.01 -4.64 5.79
C ASP A 191 -14.87 -5.40 6.82
N GLY A 192 -15.26 -6.63 6.49
CA GLY A 192 -16.18 -7.42 7.30
C GLY A 192 -17.66 -7.23 6.95
N THR A 193 -18.02 -6.19 6.21
CA THR A 193 -19.39 -5.90 5.76
C THR A 193 -19.51 -6.11 4.25
N ASP A 194 -18.64 -5.45 3.50
CA ASP A 194 -18.49 -5.61 2.06
C ASP A 194 -17.31 -6.53 1.75
N ALA A 195 -17.47 -7.41 0.75
CA ALA A 195 -16.41 -8.26 0.25
C ALA A 195 -16.35 -8.25 -1.28
N ARG A 196 -15.14 -8.10 -1.82
CA ARG A 196 -14.88 -8.04 -3.27
C ARG A 196 -13.74 -8.96 -3.65
N ALA A 197 -13.81 -9.55 -4.84
CA ALA A 197 -12.73 -10.35 -5.42
C ALA A 197 -12.19 -9.66 -6.68
N ASN A 198 -10.89 -9.42 -6.72
CA ASN A 198 -10.18 -8.97 -7.91
C ASN A 198 -9.64 -10.17 -8.69
N ARG A 199 -9.73 -10.10 -10.02
CA ARG A 199 -9.33 -11.18 -10.94
C ARG A 199 -8.26 -10.76 -11.94
N THR A 200 -7.81 -9.52 -11.92
CA THR A 200 -6.67 -9.05 -12.73
C THR A 200 -5.37 -9.47 -12.09
N GLY A 201 -4.35 -9.59 -12.89
CA GLY A 201 -3.04 -10.05 -12.48
C GLY A 201 -2.74 -11.46 -13.01
N ASN A 202 -1.48 -11.80 -13.02
CA ASN A 202 -0.97 -13.04 -13.59
C ASN A 202 0.28 -13.54 -12.83
N PRO A 203 0.70 -14.81 -13.03
CA PRO A 203 1.86 -15.38 -12.32
C PRO A 203 3.17 -14.61 -12.51
N GLY A 204 3.32 -13.78 -13.54
CA GLY A 204 4.50 -12.93 -13.73
C GLY A 204 4.71 -11.91 -12.63
N MET A 205 3.63 -11.58 -11.89
CA MET A 205 3.65 -10.62 -10.78
C MET A 205 4.15 -11.22 -9.45
N THR A 206 4.59 -12.47 -9.42
CA THR A 206 5.17 -13.10 -8.20
C THR A 206 6.61 -12.65 -7.92
N VAL A 207 7.08 -11.59 -8.56
CA VAL A 207 8.40 -10.98 -8.34
C VAL A 207 8.35 -9.99 -7.17
N GLY A 208 9.47 -9.88 -6.45
CA GLY A 208 9.58 -8.92 -5.33
C GLY A 208 9.33 -7.48 -5.76
N GLY A 209 8.68 -6.70 -4.93
CA GLY A 209 8.39 -5.28 -5.15
C GLY A 209 7.00 -4.97 -5.72
N THR A 210 6.30 -5.94 -6.30
CA THR A 210 4.93 -5.72 -6.82
C THR A 210 3.93 -5.41 -5.71
N GLY A 211 4.17 -5.94 -4.49
CA GLY A 211 3.43 -5.61 -3.28
C GLY A 211 3.65 -4.16 -2.85
N ASP A 212 4.90 -3.68 -2.89
CA ASP A 212 5.23 -2.27 -2.56
C ASP A 212 4.53 -1.30 -3.53
N VAL A 213 4.49 -1.66 -4.83
CA VAL A 213 3.75 -0.89 -5.84
C VAL A 213 2.26 -0.86 -5.51
N LEU A 214 1.67 -2.01 -5.14
CA LEU A 214 0.26 -2.10 -4.73
C LEU A 214 -0.01 -1.25 -3.48
N ALA A 215 0.84 -1.35 -2.45
CA ALA A 215 0.70 -0.59 -1.21
C ALA A 215 0.76 0.92 -1.44
N GLY A 216 1.69 1.38 -2.28
CA GLY A 216 1.80 2.79 -2.65
C GLY A 216 0.58 3.31 -3.41
N MET A 217 0.06 2.53 -4.37
CA MET A 217 -1.17 2.85 -5.08
C MET A 217 -2.38 2.89 -4.14
N ALA A 218 -2.49 1.89 -3.24
CA ALA A 218 -3.54 1.85 -2.23
C ALA A 218 -3.50 3.08 -1.32
N GLY A 219 -2.32 3.56 -0.93
CA GLY A 219 -2.14 4.78 -0.13
C GLY A 219 -2.66 6.02 -0.83
N ALA A 220 -2.34 6.20 -2.11
CA ALA A 220 -2.85 7.34 -2.89
C ALA A 220 -4.39 7.31 -3.02
N LEU A 221 -4.97 6.14 -3.19
CA LEU A 221 -6.41 5.98 -3.29
C LEU A 221 -7.09 6.14 -1.93
N LEU A 222 -6.50 5.63 -0.85
CA LEU A 222 -7.01 5.76 0.51
C LEU A 222 -7.06 7.21 0.99
N ALA A 223 -6.20 8.09 0.47
CA ALA A 223 -6.24 9.51 0.77
C ALA A 223 -7.58 10.18 0.38
N THR A 224 -8.31 9.62 -0.60
CA THR A 224 -9.53 10.22 -1.16
C THR A 224 -10.73 9.29 -1.26
N GLN A 225 -10.55 7.99 -1.04
CA GLN A 225 -11.59 6.96 -1.16
C GLN A 225 -11.79 6.22 0.16
N ASP A 226 -12.91 5.52 0.29
CA ASP A 226 -13.10 4.56 1.38
C ASP A 226 -12.16 3.36 1.24
N PRO A 227 -11.76 2.71 2.36
CA PRO A 227 -10.73 1.65 2.32
C PRO A 227 -11.04 0.49 1.39
N VAL A 228 -12.30 0.01 1.32
CA VAL A 228 -12.70 -1.07 0.42
C VAL A 228 -12.59 -0.65 -1.05
N ASP A 229 -13.02 0.58 -1.38
CA ASP A 229 -12.92 1.13 -2.73
C ASP A 229 -11.46 1.37 -3.13
N ALA A 230 -10.64 1.92 -2.23
CA ALA A 230 -9.21 2.12 -2.43
C ALA A 230 -8.50 0.79 -2.70
N GLY A 231 -8.73 -0.22 -1.87
CA GLY A 231 -8.17 -1.56 -2.04
C GLY A 231 -8.60 -2.24 -3.34
N ALA A 232 -9.89 -2.16 -3.68
CA ALA A 232 -10.43 -2.77 -4.90
C ALA A 232 -9.90 -2.10 -6.18
N LEU A 233 -9.77 -0.77 -6.19
CA LEU A 233 -9.19 -0.02 -7.30
C LEU A 233 -7.68 -0.29 -7.43
N ALA A 234 -6.95 -0.32 -6.32
CA ALA A 234 -5.52 -0.61 -6.31
C ALA A 234 -5.24 -2.02 -6.84
N ALA A 235 -5.92 -3.04 -6.30
CA ALA A 235 -5.77 -4.43 -6.77
C ALA A 235 -6.09 -4.56 -8.27
N TYR A 236 -7.21 -3.98 -8.70
CA TYR A 236 -7.61 -4.01 -10.11
C TYR A 236 -6.57 -3.37 -11.04
N ALA A 237 -6.13 -2.16 -10.73
CA ALA A 237 -5.23 -1.42 -11.61
C ALA A 237 -3.81 -2.00 -11.59
N ASN A 238 -3.31 -2.43 -10.43
CA ASN A 238 -2.02 -3.11 -10.31
C ASN A 238 -1.99 -4.42 -11.12
N GLY A 239 -3.02 -5.26 -10.97
CA GLY A 239 -3.17 -6.48 -11.72
C GLY A 239 -3.29 -6.25 -13.23
N LEU A 240 -4.12 -5.28 -13.66
CA LEU A 240 -4.30 -4.92 -15.07
C LEU A 240 -2.99 -4.38 -15.69
N ALA A 241 -2.19 -3.62 -14.94
CA ALA A 241 -0.86 -3.19 -15.38
C ALA A 241 0.04 -4.40 -15.63
N GLY A 242 0.08 -5.36 -14.71
CA GLY A 242 0.84 -6.61 -14.87
C GLY A 242 0.37 -7.45 -16.07
N ASP A 243 -0.93 -7.57 -16.31
CA ASP A 243 -1.49 -8.27 -17.46
C ASP A 243 -1.03 -7.64 -18.78
N ARG A 244 -1.13 -6.31 -18.90
CA ARG A 244 -0.67 -5.58 -20.09
C ARG A 244 0.83 -5.75 -20.37
N ILE A 245 1.64 -5.82 -19.32
CA ILE A 245 3.08 -6.02 -19.45
C ILE A 245 3.37 -7.43 -19.97
N VAL A 246 2.77 -8.45 -19.34
CA VAL A 246 2.99 -9.84 -19.74
C VAL A 246 2.47 -10.11 -21.15
N ASP A 247 1.32 -9.55 -21.54
CA ASP A 247 0.80 -9.65 -22.91
C ASP A 247 1.77 -9.06 -23.96
N ARG A 248 2.50 -7.99 -23.60
CA ARG A 248 3.42 -7.31 -24.50
C ARG A 248 4.81 -7.94 -24.55
N GLN A 249 5.36 -8.40 -23.43
CA GLN A 249 6.75 -8.83 -23.32
C GLN A 249 6.95 -10.25 -22.74
N GLY A 250 5.88 -10.92 -22.34
CA GLY A 250 5.97 -12.23 -21.66
C GLY A 250 6.32 -12.09 -20.18
N TYR A 251 6.62 -13.25 -19.56
CA TYR A 251 7.06 -13.31 -18.16
C TYR A 251 8.45 -12.69 -17.97
N GLY A 252 8.79 -12.32 -16.73
CA GLY A 252 10.06 -11.69 -16.39
C GLY A 252 9.94 -10.17 -16.21
N LEU A 253 8.71 -9.69 -15.92
CA LEU A 253 8.51 -8.29 -15.53
C LEU A 253 9.26 -7.98 -14.22
N LEU A 254 9.68 -6.74 -14.08
CA LEU A 254 10.16 -6.15 -12.84
C LEU A 254 9.05 -5.32 -12.20
N ALA A 255 9.08 -5.14 -10.87
CA ALA A 255 8.11 -4.30 -10.19
C ALA A 255 8.09 -2.86 -10.73
N SER A 256 9.25 -2.34 -11.13
CA SER A 256 9.38 -1.02 -11.76
C SER A 256 8.69 -0.90 -13.13
N ASP A 257 8.47 -2.01 -13.84
CA ASP A 257 7.74 -2.00 -15.11
C ASP A 257 6.26 -1.65 -14.92
N LEU A 258 5.70 -1.93 -13.73
CA LEU A 258 4.33 -1.57 -13.40
C LEU A 258 4.12 -0.05 -13.38
N LEU A 259 5.08 0.70 -12.86
CA LEU A 259 4.95 2.14 -12.61
C LEU A 259 4.47 2.95 -13.82
N PRO A 260 5.03 2.80 -15.04
CA PRO A 260 4.56 3.54 -16.21
C PRO A 260 3.18 3.09 -16.70
N GLU A 261 2.72 1.87 -16.38
CA GLU A 261 1.42 1.36 -16.78
C GLU A 261 0.28 1.74 -15.82
N LEU A 262 0.60 2.07 -14.54
CA LEU A 262 -0.39 2.39 -13.52
C LEU A 262 -1.35 3.50 -13.92
N PRO A 263 -0.91 4.66 -14.47
CA PRO A 263 -1.84 5.73 -14.83
C PRO A 263 -2.88 5.28 -15.84
N ARG A 264 -2.48 4.51 -16.86
CA ARG A 264 -3.42 4.01 -17.87
C ARG A 264 -4.30 2.89 -17.31
N ALA A 265 -3.79 2.04 -16.43
CA ALA A 265 -4.57 0.97 -15.81
C ALA A 265 -5.65 1.54 -14.88
N LEU A 266 -5.33 2.60 -14.13
CA LEU A 266 -6.23 3.22 -13.17
C LEU A 266 -7.22 4.19 -13.83
N TRP A 267 -6.72 5.14 -14.64
CA TRP A 267 -7.51 6.24 -15.18
C TRP A 267 -8.08 5.97 -16.57
N GLY A 268 -7.60 4.94 -17.27
CA GLY A 268 -7.91 4.69 -18.68
C GLY A 268 -7.12 5.56 -19.65
N GLY A 269 -7.17 5.20 -20.93
CA GLY A 269 -6.67 6.05 -22.00
C GLY A 269 -7.76 6.99 -22.52
N ARG A 270 -7.39 7.93 -23.38
CA ARG A 270 -8.37 8.80 -24.08
C ARG A 270 -9.28 8.02 -25.02
N ASP A 271 -8.90 6.78 -25.36
CA ASP A 271 -9.55 5.91 -26.34
C ASP A 271 -10.21 4.68 -25.69
N ASP A 272 -10.21 4.59 -24.33
CA ASP A 272 -10.86 3.51 -23.55
C ASP A 272 -12.30 3.94 -23.07
#